data_7aaa283419063552b272e77f0dbf2aa7
#
_entry.id   7aaa283419063552b272e77f0dbf2aa7
#
_cell.length_a   1.000
_cell.length_b   1.000
_cell.length_c   1.000
_cell.angle_alpha   90.00
_cell.angle_beta   90.00
_cell.angle_gamma   90.00
#
_symmetry.space_group_name_H-M   'P 1'
#
loop_
_entity.id
_entity.type
_entity.pdbx_description
1 polymer ?
#
loop_
_entity_poly.entity_id
_entity_poly.type
_entity_poly.pdbx_seq_one_letter_code
_entity_poly.pdbx_strand_id
1 'polypeptide(L)'
;MNENDNGAKDWLSNADMLTEALPYMQKYADSIIVIKYGGHAMKDTKSIKSFCEDIALLKQSGLKPVIVHGGGPQIGNMLEKLGIETKFESGMRITDDKTLEIVEMVLCGGINKEIASNINNCGCKAVGLSGKDASMIIAKKHDGKIKDESNIEKIVDLGFVGIPEKINTDIIEILTSNDFIPVIAPLGISEDGKTFNINADTVA
;
A
#
# COMPACT_ATOMS: atom_id res chain seq x y z
N MET A 1 -4.84 -18.20 -47.63
CA MET A 1 -5.40 -16.86 -47.43
C MET A 1 -6.08 -16.88 -46.05
N ASN A 2 -5.72 -16.28 -45.01
CA ASN A 2 -5.14 -15.02 -44.55
C ASN A 2 -4.74 -15.15 -43.05
N GLU A 3 -3.70 -15.85 -42.68
CA GLU A 3 -3.17 -15.76 -41.31
C GLU A 3 -2.24 -14.53 -41.12
N ASN A 4 -1.67 -14.04 -42.24
CA ASN A 4 -0.78 -12.88 -42.20
C ASN A 4 -1.46 -11.50 -42.05
N ASP A 5 -2.78 -11.40 -42.32
CA ASP A 5 -3.49 -10.11 -42.31
C ASP A 5 -3.98 -9.70 -40.91
N ASN A 6 -4.21 -10.68 -40.02
CA ASN A 6 -4.55 -10.41 -38.62
C ASN A 6 -3.32 -9.93 -37.81
N GLY A 7 -2.15 -10.49 -38.05
CA GLY A 7 -0.93 -10.06 -37.37
C GLY A 7 -0.54 -8.61 -37.68
N ALA A 8 -0.69 -8.17 -38.94
CA ALA A 8 -0.38 -6.79 -39.33
C ALA A 8 -1.35 -5.77 -38.72
N LYS A 9 -2.64 -6.11 -38.61
CA LYS A 9 -3.63 -5.23 -37.94
C LYS A 9 -3.42 -5.13 -36.45
N ASP A 10 -3.03 -6.22 -35.79
CA ASP A 10 -2.69 -6.22 -34.37
C ASP A 10 -1.45 -5.35 -34.09
N TRP A 11 -0.42 -5.41 -34.95
CA TRP A 11 0.77 -4.57 -34.84
C TRP A 11 0.48 -3.06 -34.97
N LEU A 12 -0.37 -2.69 -35.94
CA LEU A 12 -0.78 -1.27 -36.13
C LEU A 12 -1.59 -0.77 -34.94
N SER A 13 -2.53 -1.54 -34.46
CA SER A 13 -3.33 -1.20 -33.27
C SER A 13 -2.47 -1.03 -32.02
N ASN A 14 -1.47 -1.89 -31.82
CA ASN A 14 -0.55 -1.79 -30.70
C ASN A 14 0.36 -0.56 -30.83
N ALA A 15 0.82 -0.22 -32.04
CA ALA A 15 1.63 0.97 -32.32
C ALA A 15 0.84 2.26 -32.06
N ASP A 16 -0.41 2.31 -32.46
CA ASP A 16 -1.31 3.45 -32.22
C ASP A 16 -1.52 3.66 -30.71
N MET A 17 -1.80 2.59 -29.97
CA MET A 17 -1.96 2.63 -28.52
C MET A 17 -0.69 3.16 -27.80
N LEU A 18 0.49 2.70 -28.21
CA LEU A 18 1.76 3.19 -27.67
C LEU A 18 1.99 4.65 -28.01
N THR A 19 1.60 5.09 -29.21
CA THR A 19 1.73 6.49 -29.63
C THR A 19 0.81 7.40 -28.82
N GLU A 20 -0.41 6.94 -28.52
CA GLU A 20 -1.35 7.67 -27.65
C GLU A 20 -0.87 7.74 -26.19
N ALA A 21 -0.21 6.71 -25.69
CA ALA A 21 0.31 6.64 -24.33
C ALA A 21 1.58 7.53 -24.13
N LEU A 22 2.38 7.69 -25.17
CA LEU A 22 3.70 8.36 -25.11
C LEU A 22 3.67 9.77 -24.48
N PRO A 23 2.72 10.68 -24.83
CA PRO A 23 2.65 12.01 -24.21
C PRO A 23 2.42 11.95 -22.69
N TYR A 24 1.65 10.96 -22.21
CA TYR A 24 1.41 10.77 -20.79
C TYR A 24 2.66 10.23 -20.09
N MET A 25 3.34 9.26 -20.69
CA MET A 25 4.60 8.74 -20.19
C MET A 25 5.66 9.85 -20.08
N GLN A 26 5.79 10.70 -21.08
CA GLN A 26 6.71 11.85 -21.08
C GLN A 26 6.32 12.89 -20.01
N LYS A 27 5.02 13.18 -19.87
CA LYS A 27 4.51 14.16 -18.90
C LYS A 27 4.79 13.76 -17.46
N TYR A 28 4.71 12.47 -17.14
CA TYR A 28 4.87 11.95 -15.79
C TYR A 28 6.21 11.25 -15.56
N ALA A 29 7.12 11.28 -16.53
CA ALA A 29 8.47 10.76 -16.35
C ALA A 29 9.12 11.35 -15.10
N ASP A 30 9.81 10.52 -14.33
CA ASP A 30 10.45 10.85 -13.05
C ASP A 30 9.51 11.26 -11.90
N SER A 31 8.19 11.31 -12.14
CA SER A 31 7.24 11.63 -11.08
C SER A 31 7.10 10.49 -10.07
N ILE A 32 7.08 10.83 -8.79
CA ILE A 32 6.71 9.90 -7.73
C ILE A 32 5.19 9.76 -7.73
N ILE A 33 4.70 8.53 -7.82
CA ILE A 33 3.27 8.21 -7.76
C ILE A 33 3.02 7.28 -6.59
N VAL A 34 2.21 7.75 -5.63
CA VAL A 34 1.76 6.93 -4.51
C VAL A 34 0.54 6.13 -4.92
N ILE A 35 0.61 4.81 -4.75
CA ILE A 35 -0.45 3.86 -5.11
C ILE A 35 -0.90 3.14 -3.85
N LYS A 36 -2.17 3.35 -3.48
CA LYS A 36 -2.76 2.62 -2.37
C LYS A 36 -3.26 1.26 -2.86
N TYR A 37 -2.76 0.18 -2.23
CA TYR A 37 -3.15 -1.20 -2.52
C TYR A 37 -4.00 -1.76 -1.38
N GLY A 38 -5.31 -1.84 -1.60
CA GLY A 38 -6.28 -2.24 -0.58
C GLY A 38 -6.36 -3.76 -0.39
N GLY A 39 -6.67 -4.19 0.83
CA GLY A 39 -6.76 -5.62 1.18
C GLY A 39 -7.81 -6.40 0.36
N HIS A 40 -8.85 -5.74 -0.14
CA HIS A 40 -9.85 -6.36 -1.02
C HIS A 40 -9.31 -6.68 -2.42
N ALA A 41 -8.32 -5.94 -2.90
CA ALA A 41 -7.65 -6.20 -4.17
C ALA A 41 -6.63 -7.36 -4.08
N MET A 42 -6.27 -7.78 -2.86
CA MET A 42 -5.35 -8.89 -2.57
C MET A 42 -6.09 -10.23 -2.37
N LYS A 43 -7.24 -10.45 -3.05
CA LYS A 43 -8.10 -11.62 -2.77
C LYS A 43 -7.59 -12.92 -3.37
N ASP A 44 -6.95 -12.84 -4.52
CA ASP A 44 -6.51 -14.01 -5.27
C ASP A 44 -5.18 -13.77 -5.98
N THR A 45 -4.48 -14.86 -6.27
CA THR A 45 -3.14 -14.86 -6.89
C THR A 45 -3.12 -14.15 -8.25
N LYS A 46 -4.22 -14.21 -9.03
CA LYS A 46 -4.29 -13.59 -10.35
C LYS A 46 -4.34 -12.07 -10.23
N SER A 47 -5.15 -11.55 -9.31
CA SER A 47 -5.25 -10.11 -9.03
C SER A 47 -3.92 -9.54 -8.51
N ILE A 48 -3.24 -10.28 -7.62
CA ILE A 48 -1.92 -9.90 -7.10
C ILE A 48 -0.90 -9.83 -8.24
N LYS A 49 -0.86 -10.86 -9.10
CA LYS A 49 0.05 -10.91 -10.24
C LYS A 49 -0.19 -9.75 -11.20
N SER A 50 -1.44 -9.50 -11.59
CA SER A 50 -1.80 -8.40 -12.49
C SER A 50 -1.37 -7.05 -11.91
N PHE A 51 -1.63 -6.81 -10.63
CA PHE A 51 -1.17 -5.59 -9.94
C PHE A 51 0.35 -5.43 -10.01
N CYS A 52 1.12 -6.49 -9.76
CA CYS A 52 2.59 -6.42 -9.81
C CYS A 52 3.12 -6.16 -11.23
N GLU A 53 2.47 -6.74 -12.25
CA GLU A 53 2.77 -6.49 -13.66
C GLU A 53 2.48 -5.03 -14.02
N ASP A 54 1.37 -4.45 -13.55
CA ASP A 54 1.03 -3.04 -13.74
C ASP A 54 2.04 -2.11 -13.08
N ILE A 55 2.48 -2.42 -11.86
CA ILE A 55 3.53 -1.67 -11.17
C ILE A 55 4.86 -1.72 -11.93
N ALA A 56 5.23 -2.90 -12.45
CA ALA A 56 6.42 -3.05 -13.26
C ALA A 56 6.34 -2.22 -14.56
N LEU A 57 5.17 -2.19 -15.19
CA LEU A 57 4.92 -1.37 -16.38
C LEU A 57 5.07 0.13 -16.08
N LEU A 58 4.46 0.61 -14.99
CA LEU A 58 4.60 2.01 -14.55
C LEU A 58 6.08 2.36 -14.30
N LYS A 59 6.81 1.48 -13.62
CA LYS A 59 8.24 1.67 -13.37
C LYS A 59 9.06 1.74 -14.66
N GLN A 60 8.82 0.84 -15.60
CA GLN A 60 9.49 0.81 -16.91
C GLN A 60 9.12 2.01 -17.78
N SER A 61 7.95 2.60 -17.56
CA SER A 61 7.51 3.84 -18.22
C SER A 61 8.17 5.11 -17.68
N GLY A 62 9.13 4.98 -16.74
CA GLY A 62 9.89 6.10 -16.18
C GLY A 62 9.27 6.74 -14.94
N LEU A 63 8.17 6.19 -14.43
CA LEU A 63 7.58 6.64 -13.17
C LEU A 63 8.30 6.04 -11.96
N LYS A 64 8.11 6.67 -10.80
CA LYS A 64 8.65 6.23 -9.51
C LYS A 64 7.51 5.80 -8.58
N PRO A 65 6.98 4.55 -8.73
CA PRO A 65 5.86 4.09 -7.91
C PRO A 65 6.30 3.89 -6.46
N VAL A 66 5.44 4.30 -5.54
CA VAL A 66 5.52 4.04 -4.09
C VAL A 66 4.21 3.38 -3.70
N ILE A 67 4.29 2.20 -3.09
CA ILE A 67 3.11 1.42 -2.74
C ILE A 67 2.82 1.60 -1.25
N VAL A 68 1.58 1.98 -0.92
CA VAL A 68 1.07 1.92 0.45
C VAL A 68 0.00 0.83 0.49
N HIS A 69 0.20 -0.21 1.30
CA HIS A 69 -0.74 -1.32 1.33
C HIS A 69 -1.58 -1.38 2.59
N GLY A 70 -2.78 -1.90 2.47
CA GLY A 70 -3.61 -2.29 3.60
C GLY A 70 -3.43 -3.78 3.95
N GLY A 71 -4.37 -4.34 4.72
CA GLY A 71 -4.33 -5.76 5.11
C GLY A 71 -5.47 -6.15 6.07
N GLY A 72 -6.56 -5.38 6.10
CA GLY A 72 -7.69 -5.62 7.01
C GLY A 72 -8.21 -7.06 7.02
N PRO A 73 -8.51 -7.67 5.87
CA PRO A 73 -8.95 -9.06 5.80
C PRO A 73 -7.92 -10.05 6.33
N GLN A 74 -6.65 -9.88 6.00
CA GLN A 74 -5.56 -10.78 6.43
C GLN A 74 -5.33 -10.68 7.94
N ILE A 75 -5.37 -9.46 8.49
CA ILE A 75 -5.34 -9.23 9.95
C ILE A 75 -6.53 -9.92 10.62
N GLY A 76 -7.75 -9.73 10.08
CA GLY A 76 -8.96 -10.36 10.62
C GLY A 76 -8.84 -11.87 10.66
N ASN A 77 -8.42 -12.51 9.58
CA ASN A 77 -8.21 -13.94 9.49
C ASN A 77 -7.15 -14.45 10.50
N MET A 78 -6.10 -13.68 10.76
CA MET A 78 -5.08 -14.07 11.74
C MET A 78 -5.62 -13.96 13.17
N LEU A 79 -6.32 -12.88 13.50
CA LEU A 79 -6.95 -12.71 14.82
C LEU A 79 -7.97 -13.81 15.10
N GLU A 80 -8.81 -14.17 14.12
CA GLU A 80 -9.77 -15.27 14.22
C GLU A 80 -9.07 -16.61 14.49
N LYS A 81 -7.99 -16.94 13.75
CA LYS A 81 -7.19 -18.15 13.99
C LYS A 81 -6.58 -18.21 15.39
N LEU A 82 -6.27 -17.07 15.98
CA LEU A 82 -5.72 -16.96 17.33
C LEU A 82 -6.80 -16.86 18.42
N GLY A 83 -8.09 -16.86 18.05
CA GLY A 83 -9.20 -16.72 18.99
C GLY A 83 -9.28 -15.32 19.62
N ILE A 84 -8.75 -14.29 18.95
CA ILE A 84 -8.78 -12.90 19.42
C ILE A 84 -9.97 -12.20 18.77
N GLU A 85 -10.91 -11.76 19.58
CA GLU A 85 -12.05 -10.97 19.11
C GLU A 85 -11.58 -9.60 18.63
N THR A 86 -12.15 -9.14 17.52
CA THR A 86 -11.86 -7.83 16.96
C THR A 86 -13.14 -7.03 16.76
N LYS A 87 -13.07 -5.74 17.06
CA LYS A 87 -14.17 -4.80 16.87
C LYS A 87 -13.77 -3.69 15.92
N PHE A 88 -14.75 -3.18 15.21
CA PHE A 88 -14.58 -2.04 14.33
C PHE A 88 -15.51 -0.92 14.76
N GLU A 89 -15.03 0.29 14.62
CA GLU A 89 -15.82 1.49 14.79
C GLU A 89 -15.52 2.46 13.67
N SER A 90 -16.53 2.87 12.93
CA SER A 90 -16.40 3.74 11.72
C SER A 90 -15.30 3.28 10.75
N GLY A 91 -15.22 1.97 10.49
CA GLY A 91 -14.23 1.38 9.58
C GLY A 91 -12.81 1.25 10.14
N MET A 92 -12.55 1.74 11.34
CA MET A 92 -11.28 1.58 12.04
C MET A 92 -11.33 0.40 13.01
N ARG A 93 -10.29 -0.43 13.03
CA ARG A 93 -10.16 -1.55 13.96
C ARG A 93 -9.77 -1.03 15.34
N ILE A 94 -10.57 -1.32 16.37
CA ILE A 94 -10.13 -1.10 17.76
C ILE A 94 -8.91 -1.97 18.00
N THR A 95 -7.79 -1.35 18.35
CA THR A 95 -6.47 -1.99 18.37
C THR A 95 -5.90 -1.90 19.79
N ASP A 96 -6.07 -2.95 20.58
CA ASP A 96 -5.38 -3.10 21.87
C ASP A 96 -3.94 -3.61 21.68
N ASP A 97 -3.17 -3.79 22.76
CA ASP A 97 -1.78 -4.22 22.71
C ASP A 97 -1.60 -5.54 21.95
N LYS A 98 -2.43 -6.55 22.24
CA LYS A 98 -2.36 -7.86 21.59
C LYS A 98 -2.71 -7.77 20.10
N THR A 99 -3.75 -7.00 19.78
CA THR A 99 -4.15 -6.76 18.40
C THR A 99 -3.07 -6.02 17.64
N LEU A 100 -2.40 -5.02 18.25
CA LEU A 100 -1.31 -4.27 17.63
C LEU A 100 -0.15 -5.17 17.22
N GLU A 101 0.26 -6.08 18.12
CA GLU A 101 1.32 -7.04 17.85
C GLU A 101 1.02 -7.90 16.60
N ILE A 102 -0.21 -8.41 16.50
CA ILE A 102 -0.66 -9.20 15.35
C ILE A 102 -0.74 -8.33 14.09
N VAL A 103 -1.25 -7.11 14.21
CA VAL A 103 -1.30 -6.15 13.08
C VAL A 103 0.10 -5.91 12.53
N GLU A 104 1.08 -5.64 13.39
CA GLU A 104 2.46 -5.42 12.98
C GLU A 104 3.06 -6.65 12.30
N MET A 105 2.92 -7.85 12.89
CA MET A 105 3.40 -9.10 12.30
C MET A 105 2.79 -9.36 10.92
N VAL A 106 1.48 -9.21 10.77
CA VAL A 106 0.76 -9.49 9.53
C VAL A 106 1.12 -8.47 8.45
N LEU A 107 1.10 -7.19 8.79
CA LEU A 107 1.41 -6.13 7.82
C LEU A 107 2.88 -6.20 7.38
N CYS A 108 3.82 -6.18 8.31
CA CYS A 108 5.25 -6.05 8.00
C CYS A 108 5.90 -7.37 7.59
N GLY A 109 5.57 -8.47 8.27
CA GLY A 109 6.19 -9.78 8.02
C GLY A 109 5.53 -10.54 6.88
N GLY A 110 4.20 -10.53 6.81
CA GLY A 110 3.43 -11.25 5.81
C GLY A 110 3.24 -10.43 4.54
N ILE A 111 2.25 -9.55 4.55
CA ILE A 111 1.74 -8.86 3.36
C ILE A 111 2.82 -8.02 2.67
N ASN A 112 3.54 -7.22 3.43
CA ASN A 112 4.57 -6.31 2.91
C ASN A 112 5.64 -7.08 2.11
N LYS A 113 6.13 -8.17 2.67
CA LYS A 113 7.19 -8.98 2.04
C LYS A 113 6.67 -9.78 0.85
N GLU A 114 5.42 -10.22 0.90
CA GLU A 114 4.78 -10.89 -0.24
C GLU A 114 4.62 -9.94 -1.43
N ILE A 115 4.13 -8.70 -1.20
CA ILE A 115 4.01 -7.69 -2.27
C ILE A 115 5.38 -7.36 -2.86
N ALA A 116 6.37 -7.06 -2.02
CA ALA A 116 7.72 -6.73 -2.49
C ALA A 116 8.34 -7.90 -3.29
N SER A 117 8.17 -9.14 -2.83
CA SER A 117 8.66 -10.32 -3.53
C SER A 117 7.99 -10.51 -4.90
N ASN A 118 6.67 -10.33 -4.98
CA ASN A 118 5.93 -10.46 -6.22
C ASN A 118 6.33 -9.38 -7.25
N ILE A 119 6.55 -8.14 -6.82
CA ILE A 119 7.07 -7.07 -7.70
C ILE A 119 8.50 -7.41 -8.17
N ASN A 120 9.36 -7.96 -7.30
CA ASN A 120 10.70 -8.41 -7.66
C ASN A 120 10.65 -9.54 -8.71
N ASN A 121 9.68 -10.44 -8.63
CA ASN A 121 9.48 -11.49 -9.63
C ASN A 121 9.06 -10.94 -11.01
N CYS A 122 8.56 -9.71 -11.08
CA CYS A 122 8.28 -8.99 -12.33
C CYS A 122 9.50 -8.22 -12.88
N GLY A 123 10.72 -8.45 -12.33
CA GLY A 123 11.96 -7.85 -12.81
C GLY A 123 12.25 -6.44 -12.26
N CYS A 124 11.50 -5.98 -11.29
CA CYS A 124 11.75 -4.71 -10.58
C CYS A 124 12.55 -4.94 -9.29
N LYS A 125 12.94 -3.84 -8.62
CA LYS A 125 13.60 -3.87 -7.31
C LYS A 125 12.69 -3.25 -6.26
N ALA A 126 11.89 -4.04 -5.58
CA ALA A 126 11.02 -3.58 -4.52
C ALA A 126 11.61 -3.84 -3.13
N VAL A 127 11.42 -2.89 -2.22
CA VAL A 127 11.84 -2.96 -0.81
C VAL A 127 10.65 -2.72 0.09
N GLY A 128 10.38 -3.67 0.97
CA GLY A 128 9.32 -3.56 1.96
C GLY A 128 9.78 -2.84 3.22
N LEU A 129 9.04 -1.79 3.58
CA LEU A 129 9.23 -0.92 4.74
C LEU A 129 7.93 -0.82 5.56
N SER A 130 8.06 -0.34 6.79
CA SER A 130 6.95 0.19 7.58
C SER A 130 7.15 1.69 7.82
N GLY A 131 6.13 2.41 8.21
CA GLY A 131 6.28 3.81 8.59
C GLY A 131 7.17 4.03 9.82
N LYS A 132 7.55 2.96 10.55
CA LYS A 132 8.50 3.01 11.66
C LYS A 132 9.95 3.12 11.18
N ASP A 133 10.25 2.58 9.98
CA ASP A 133 11.60 2.57 9.43
C ASP A 133 12.05 4.01 9.11
N ALA A 134 13.24 4.35 9.54
CA ALA A 134 13.79 5.71 9.47
C ALA A 134 12.87 6.80 10.08
N SER A 135 11.97 6.42 11.00
CA SER A 135 10.95 7.32 11.56
C SER A 135 10.15 8.03 10.44
N MET A 136 9.83 7.29 9.38
CA MET A 136 9.18 7.83 8.20
C MET A 136 7.79 8.40 8.52
N ILE A 137 7.02 7.72 9.40
CA ILE A 137 5.70 8.20 9.82
C ILE A 137 5.72 8.47 11.33
N ILE A 138 5.83 9.73 11.70
CA ILE A 138 5.58 10.15 13.08
C ILE A 138 4.09 10.31 13.25
N ALA A 139 3.54 9.60 14.23
CA ALA A 139 2.11 9.51 14.46
C ALA A 139 1.75 9.87 15.90
N LYS A 140 0.54 10.36 16.10
CA LYS A 140 -0.09 10.51 17.41
C LYS A 140 -1.31 9.62 17.53
N LYS A 141 -1.70 9.32 18.76
CA LYS A 141 -2.93 8.57 19.03
C LYS A 141 -4.13 9.31 18.43
N HIS A 142 -5.02 8.54 17.78
CA HIS A 142 -6.31 9.06 17.31
C HIS A 142 -7.15 9.52 18.50
N ASP A 143 -7.75 10.71 18.44
CA ASP A 143 -8.51 11.31 19.53
C ASP A 143 -9.86 10.64 19.83
N GLY A 144 -10.19 9.62 19.06
CA GLY A 144 -11.41 8.84 19.19
C GLY A 144 -12.68 9.53 18.71
N LYS A 145 -12.60 10.73 18.18
CA LYS A 145 -13.77 11.41 17.58
C LYS A 145 -14.13 10.76 16.27
N ILE A 146 -15.27 10.13 16.23
CA ILE A 146 -15.82 9.45 15.06
C ILE A 146 -17.25 9.88 14.83
N LYS A 147 -17.70 9.79 13.59
CA LYS A 147 -19.12 10.01 13.25
C LYS A 147 -19.78 8.66 13.00
N ASP A 148 -20.96 8.47 13.60
CA ASP A 148 -21.78 7.31 13.30
C ASP A 148 -22.53 7.47 11.95
N GLU A 149 -23.29 6.44 11.57
CA GLU A 149 -24.11 6.44 10.35
C GLU A 149 -25.14 7.58 10.29
N SER A 150 -25.50 8.14 11.45
CA SER A 150 -26.41 9.27 11.57
C SER A 150 -25.67 10.61 11.63
N ASN A 151 -24.36 10.62 11.37
CA ASN A 151 -23.50 11.82 11.42
C ASN A 151 -23.38 12.44 12.83
N ILE A 152 -23.69 11.67 13.88
CA ILE A 152 -23.55 12.10 15.28
C ILE A 152 -22.12 11.79 15.74
N GLU A 153 -21.47 12.79 16.33
CA GLU A 153 -20.13 12.63 16.88
C GLU A 153 -20.15 11.79 18.16
N LYS A 154 -19.31 10.77 18.21
CA LYS A 154 -19.02 9.96 19.39
C LYS A 154 -17.55 10.01 19.72
N ILE A 155 -17.21 9.81 20.97
CA ILE A 155 -15.84 9.60 21.43
C ILE A 155 -15.70 8.12 21.81
N VAL A 156 -14.81 7.42 21.12
CA VAL A 156 -14.52 5.98 21.36
C VAL A 156 -13.02 5.81 21.53
N ASP A 157 -12.60 5.08 22.55
CA ASP A 157 -11.17 4.71 22.63
C ASP A 157 -10.86 3.62 21.60
N LEU A 158 -10.10 3.99 20.57
CA LEU A 158 -9.68 3.10 19.51
C LEU A 158 -8.38 2.34 19.84
N GLY A 159 -7.82 2.54 21.03
CA GLY A 159 -6.55 1.95 21.45
C GLY A 159 -5.37 2.53 20.69
N PHE A 160 -4.54 1.68 20.08
CA PHE A 160 -3.35 2.05 19.32
C PHE A 160 -3.64 2.37 17.85
N VAL A 161 -4.72 3.07 17.59
CA VAL A 161 -4.98 3.68 16.28
C VAL A 161 -4.35 5.06 16.25
N GLY A 162 -3.61 5.34 15.19
CA GLY A 162 -2.88 6.60 15.00
C GLY A 162 -3.34 7.41 13.81
N ILE A 163 -2.98 8.68 13.84
CA ILE A 163 -3.02 9.61 12.71
C ILE A 163 -1.60 10.11 12.43
N PRO A 164 -1.17 10.20 11.17
CA PRO A 164 0.10 10.81 10.83
C PRO A 164 0.14 12.27 11.30
N GLU A 165 1.26 12.66 11.90
CA GLU A 165 1.52 14.04 12.31
C GLU A 165 2.63 14.65 11.46
N LYS A 166 3.63 13.83 11.12
CA LYS A 166 4.74 14.22 10.25
C LYS A 166 5.16 13.03 9.40
N ILE A 167 5.43 13.30 8.13
CA ILE A 167 6.01 12.32 7.21
C ILE A 167 7.42 12.78 6.85
N ASN A 168 8.41 11.89 7.05
CA ASN A 168 9.78 12.07 6.58
C ASN A 168 9.95 11.28 5.28
N THR A 169 10.15 11.97 4.17
CA THR A 169 10.27 11.38 2.83
C THR A 169 11.68 10.96 2.45
N ASP A 170 12.70 11.26 3.28
CA ASP A 170 14.11 11.03 2.92
C ASP A 170 14.39 9.60 2.42
N ILE A 171 13.88 8.59 3.15
CA ILE A 171 14.08 7.19 2.75
C ILE A 171 13.36 6.85 1.43
N ILE A 172 12.19 7.45 1.17
CA ILE A 172 11.45 7.27 -0.08
C ILE A 172 12.25 7.86 -1.24
N GLU A 173 12.78 9.06 -1.06
CA GLU A 173 13.59 9.75 -2.07
C GLU A 173 14.88 8.99 -2.38
N ILE A 174 15.58 8.51 -1.35
CA ILE A 174 16.79 7.69 -1.50
C ILE A 174 16.48 6.42 -2.30
N LEU A 175 15.41 5.70 -1.96
CA LEU A 175 15.05 4.45 -2.62
C LEU A 175 14.61 4.69 -4.06
N THR A 176 13.74 5.65 -4.31
CA THR A 176 13.23 5.94 -5.66
C THR A 176 14.31 6.49 -6.59
N SER A 177 15.28 7.25 -6.06
CA SER A 177 16.44 7.74 -6.82
C SER A 177 17.44 6.64 -7.15
N ASN A 178 17.47 5.54 -6.40
CA ASN A 178 18.31 4.37 -6.63
C ASN A 178 17.56 3.21 -7.29
N ASP A 179 16.49 3.50 -8.01
CA ASP A 179 15.72 2.56 -8.81
C ASP A 179 14.93 1.50 -8.01
N PHE A 180 14.71 1.73 -6.72
CA PHE A 180 13.86 0.86 -5.91
C PHE A 180 12.40 1.32 -5.90
N ILE A 181 11.50 0.37 -5.65
CA ILE A 181 10.07 0.60 -5.41
C ILE A 181 9.81 0.40 -3.91
N PRO A 182 9.53 1.47 -3.14
CA PRO A 182 9.15 1.34 -1.74
C PRO A 182 7.76 0.71 -1.60
N VAL A 183 7.62 -0.29 -0.74
CA VAL A 183 6.34 -0.91 -0.36
C VAL A 183 6.15 -0.67 1.12
N ILE A 184 5.16 0.13 1.50
CA ILE A 184 5.01 0.70 2.83
C ILE A 184 3.83 0.07 3.56
N ALA A 185 4.10 -0.53 4.72
CA ALA A 185 3.09 -0.95 5.68
C ALA A 185 2.67 0.28 6.54
N PRO A 186 1.36 0.53 6.72
CA PRO A 186 0.84 1.74 7.34
C PRO A 186 0.88 1.68 8.88
N LEU A 187 2.07 1.61 9.41
CA LEU A 187 2.37 1.75 10.84
C LEU A 187 3.15 3.04 11.07
N GLY A 188 2.89 3.69 12.18
CA GLY A 188 3.64 4.86 12.60
C GLY A 188 4.22 4.70 13.99
N ILE A 189 5.11 5.59 14.36
CA ILE A 189 5.73 5.65 15.68
C ILE A 189 5.53 7.04 16.25
N SER A 190 5.20 7.13 17.54
CA SER A 190 5.19 8.43 18.23
C SER A 190 6.60 8.83 18.69
N GLU A 191 6.77 10.07 19.11
CA GLU A 191 8.04 10.58 19.63
C GLU A 191 8.54 9.81 20.85
N ASP A 192 7.64 9.24 21.66
CA ASP A 192 7.94 8.39 22.82
C ASP A 192 8.09 6.90 22.46
N GLY A 193 8.15 6.56 21.17
CA GLY A 193 8.45 5.21 20.68
C GLY A 193 7.28 4.25 20.60
N LYS A 194 6.03 4.70 20.83
CA LYS A 194 4.84 3.84 20.73
C LYS A 194 4.44 3.62 19.29
N THR A 195 4.12 2.37 18.94
CA THR A 195 3.63 2.00 17.61
C THR A 195 2.13 2.28 17.49
N PHE A 196 1.71 2.74 16.33
CA PHE A 196 0.30 2.94 15.97
C PHE A 196 -0.04 2.27 14.66
N ASN A 197 -1.20 1.62 14.64
CA ASN A 197 -1.87 1.16 13.44
C ASN A 197 -2.55 2.34 12.76
N ILE A 198 -2.25 2.58 11.49
CA ILE A 198 -2.78 3.73 10.75
C ILE A 198 -3.58 3.22 9.55
N ASN A 199 -4.63 3.94 9.18
CA ASN A 199 -5.38 3.62 7.98
C ASN A 199 -4.51 3.87 6.73
N ALA A 200 -4.44 2.91 5.82
CA ALA A 200 -3.62 2.99 4.61
C ALA A 200 -4.04 4.13 3.67
N ASP A 201 -5.34 4.47 3.63
CA ASP A 201 -5.84 5.61 2.84
C ASP A 201 -5.38 6.96 3.42
N THR A 202 -5.14 7.01 4.73
CA THR A 202 -4.62 8.21 5.41
C THR A 202 -3.11 8.36 5.20
N VAL A 203 -2.39 7.25 5.04
CA VAL A 203 -0.93 7.27 4.79
C VAL A 203 -0.61 7.62 3.35
N ALA A 204 -1.41 7.15 2.40
CA ALA A 204 -1.22 7.38 0.97
C ALA A 204 -1.60 8.80 0.55
#